data_a4fd37f84d6eb73e0ab77a96f71e823c
#
_entry.id   a4fd37f84d6eb73e0ab77a96f71e823c
#
_cell.length_a   1.000
_cell.length_b   1.000
_cell.length_c   1.000
_cell.angle_alpha   90.00
_cell.angle_beta   90.00
_cell.angle_gamma   90.00
#
_symmetry.space_group_name_H-M   'P 1'
#
loop_
_entity.id
_entity.type
_entity.pdbx_description
1 polymer ?
#
loop_
_entity_poly.entity_id
_entity_poly.type
_entity_poly.pdbx_seq_one_letter_code
_entity_poly.pdbx_strand_id
1 'polypeptide(L)'
;MKTIKNFILAVAAWAMMSVSALATDIIVVSHGQANDPFWSVAKNGVDAACKDMGVSCKYTAPGTFDMVEMAKLIDNAVSQKPKGIVLSPIHI
;
A
#
# COMPACT_ATOMS: atom_id res chain seq x y z
N MET A 1 -22.26 37.03 -3.84
CA MET A 1 -22.72 35.90 -3.02
C MET A 1 -22.78 34.59 -3.78
N LYS A 2 -23.31 34.55 -4.99
CA LYS A 2 -23.35 33.31 -5.79
C LYS A 2 -21.95 32.75 -6.12
N THR A 3 -20.96 33.61 -6.33
CA THR A 3 -19.58 33.22 -6.62
C THR A 3 -18.88 32.52 -5.44
N ILE A 4 -19.18 32.90 -4.21
CA ILE A 4 -18.60 32.32 -3.00
C ILE A 4 -19.10 30.89 -2.79
N LYS A 5 -20.39 30.62 -3.01
CA LYS A 5 -20.96 29.27 -2.93
C LYS A 5 -20.31 28.31 -3.92
N ASN A 6 -20.10 28.73 -5.15
CA ASN A 6 -19.45 27.90 -6.17
C ASN A 6 -17.98 27.63 -5.84
N PHE A 7 -17.28 28.59 -5.24
CA PHE A 7 -15.90 28.43 -4.81
C PHE A 7 -15.78 27.38 -3.68
N ILE A 8 -16.66 27.41 -2.69
CA ILE A 8 -16.68 26.46 -1.59
C ILE A 8 -16.93 25.04 -2.08
N LEU A 9 -17.87 24.85 -3.01
CA LEU A 9 -18.14 23.54 -3.62
C LEU A 9 -16.94 23.00 -4.40
N ALA A 10 -16.24 23.85 -5.13
CA ALA A 10 -15.04 23.46 -5.87
C ALA A 10 -13.90 23.01 -4.93
N VAL A 11 -13.68 23.71 -3.83
CA VAL A 11 -12.67 23.34 -2.82
C VAL A 11 -13.01 22.00 -2.17
N ALA A 12 -14.26 21.75 -1.83
CA ALA A 12 -14.68 20.48 -1.26
C ALA A 12 -14.46 19.31 -2.23
N ALA A 13 -14.75 19.47 -3.50
CA ALA A 13 -14.51 18.46 -4.53
C ALA A 13 -13.01 18.14 -4.67
N TRP A 14 -12.16 19.15 -4.63
CA TRP A 14 -10.71 18.97 -4.67
C TRP A 14 -10.19 18.19 -3.46
N ALA A 15 -10.68 18.46 -2.26
CA ALA A 15 -10.30 17.76 -1.05
C ALA A 15 -10.67 16.26 -1.13
N MET A 16 -11.84 15.93 -1.66
CA MET A 16 -12.26 14.54 -1.84
C MET A 16 -11.40 13.81 -2.87
N MET A 17 -11.03 14.44 -3.97
CA MET A 17 -10.14 13.85 -4.97
C MET A 17 -8.73 13.61 -4.40
N SER A 18 -8.20 14.51 -3.56
CA SER A 18 -6.91 14.35 -2.91
C SER A 18 -6.88 13.15 -1.96
N VAL A 19 -7.97 12.89 -1.20
CA VAL A 19 -8.08 11.72 -0.34
C VAL A 19 -8.08 10.43 -1.15
N SER A 20 -8.79 10.40 -2.29
CA SER A 20 -8.79 9.24 -3.18
C SER A 20 -7.41 8.96 -3.77
N ALA A 21 -6.62 10.02 -4.07
CA ALA A 21 -5.28 9.89 -4.61
C ALA A 21 -4.27 9.30 -3.62
N LEU A 22 -4.58 9.29 -2.31
CA LEU A 22 -3.73 8.73 -1.27
C LEU A 22 -3.94 7.23 -1.04
N ALA A 23 -4.94 6.63 -1.70
CA ALA A 23 -5.18 5.20 -1.58
C ALA A 23 -4.03 4.39 -2.19
N THR A 24 -3.58 3.34 -1.49
CA THR A 24 -2.54 2.43 -1.99
C THR A 24 -3.10 1.52 -3.07
N ASP A 25 -2.43 1.42 -4.20
CA ASP A 25 -2.86 0.56 -5.31
C ASP A 25 -2.55 -0.91 -5.05
N ILE A 26 -1.32 -1.20 -4.62
CA ILE A 26 -0.85 -2.57 -4.43
C ILE A 26 -0.18 -2.68 -3.06
N ILE A 27 -0.50 -3.75 -2.33
CA ILE A 27 0.16 -4.07 -1.07
C ILE A 27 0.86 -5.42 -1.23
N VAL A 28 2.15 -5.45 -0.93
CA VAL A 28 2.97 -6.67 -0.93
C VAL A 28 3.16 -7.11 0.51
N VAL A 29 2.79 -8.35 0.81
CA VAL A 29 3.00 -8.97 2.12
C VAL A 29 3.96 -10.14 1.95
N SER A 30 5.13 -10.05 2.56
CA SER A 30 6.18 -11.07 2.50
C SER A 30 6.25 -11.83 3.83
N HIS A 31 6.65 -13.10 3.76
CA HIS A 31 6.98 -13.88 4.95
C HIS A 31 8.39 -13.61 5.44
N GLY A 32 9.24 -13.02 4.60
CA GLY A 32 10.63 -12.73 4.95
C GLY A 32 10.73 -11.63 5.98
N GLN A 33 11.78 -11.69 6.80
CA GLN A 33 12.02 -10.68 7.82
C GLN A 33 12.34 -9.32 7.20
N ALA A 34 11.80 -8.27 7.79
CA ALA A 34 11.95 -6.92 7.27
C ALA A 34 13.41 -6.46 7.19
N ASN A 35 14.28 -7.01 8.04
CA ASN A 35 15.70 -6.66 8.11
C ASN A 35 16.62 -7.67 7.39
N ASP A 36 16.08 -8.68 6.72
CA ASP A 36 16.85 -9.66 5.99
C ASP A 36 17.39 -9.05 4.69
N PRO A 37 18.70 -9.17 4.41
CA PRO A 37 19.30 -8.60 3.19
C PRO A 37 18.65 -9.09 1.89
N PHE A 38 18.27 -10.37 1.82
CA PHE A 38 17.57 -10.92 0.64
C PHE A 38 16.23 -10.18 0.40
N TRP A 39 15.44 -10.02 1.47
CA TRP A 39 14.14 -9.40 1.36
C TRP A 39 14.22 -7.88 1.20
N SER A 40 15.33 -7.26 1.64
CA SER A 40 15.60 -5.86 1.34
C SER A 40 15.79 -5.63 -0.16
N VAL A 41 16.45 -6.55 -0.86
CA VAL A 41 16.58 -6.49 -2.32
C VAL A 41 15.21 -6.64 -2.99
N ALA A 42 14.38 -7.56 -2.50
CA ALA A 42 13.02 -7.75 -3.02
C ALA A 42 12.18 -6.47 -2.83
N LYS A 43 12.27 -5.84 -1.67
CA LYS A 43 11.57 -4.58 -1.40
C LYS A 43 12.01 -3.48 -2.35
N ASN A 44 13.32 -3.35 -2.58
CA ASN A 44 13.85 -2.36 -3.51
C ASN A 44 13.34 -2.59 -4.94
N GLY A 45 13.21 -3.86 -5.35
CA GLY A 45 12.62 -4.22 -6.64
C GLY A 45 11.16 -3.82 -6.76
N VAL A 46 10.38 -4.04 -5.70
CA VAL A 46 8.97 -3.59 -5.65
C VAL A 46 8.90 -2.06 -5.78
N ASP A 47 9.69 -1.34 -5.00
CA ASP A 47 9.70 0.11 -5.02
C ASP A 47 10.06 0.65 -6.41
N ALA A 48 11.07 0.07 -7.05
CA ALA A 48 11.50 0.48 -8.40
C ALA A 48 10.42 0.19 -9.46
N ALA A 49 9.84 -1.00 -9.44
CA ALA A 49 8.82 -1.39 -10.40
C ALA A 49 7.57 -0.51 -10.28
N CYS A 50 7.13 -0.23 -9.07
CA CYS A 50 5.95 0.58 -8.83
C CYS A 50 6.19 2.05 -9.24
N LYS A 51 7.39 2.56 -9.01
CA LYS A 51 7.78 3.89 -9.47
C LYS A 51 7.73 3.97 -11.00
N ASP A 52 8.28 2.97 -11.69
CA ASP A 52 8.30 2.92 -13.15
C ASP A 52 6.88 2.86 -13.72
N MET A 53 6.00 2.13 -13.09
CA MET A 53 4.61 1.97 -13.53
C MET A 53 3.69 3.11 -13.08
N GLY A 54 4.17 4.01 -12.22
CA GLY A 54 3.38 5.12 -11.72
C GLY A 54 2.25 4.69 -10.79
N VAL A 55 2.42 3.58 -10.06
CA VAL A 55 1.44 3.09 -9.10
C VAL A 55 1.95 3.21 -7.67
N SER A 56 1.03 3.33 -6.73
CA SER A 56 1.33 3.38 -5.30
C SER A 56 1.43 1.99 -4.73
N CYS A 57 2.58 1.63 -4.15
CA CYS A 57 2.80 0.31 -3.56
C CYS A 57 3.28 0.43 -2.12
N LYS A 58 2.88 -0.55 -1.32
CA LYS A 58 3.33 -0.68 0.06
C LYS A 58 3.87 -2.08 0.27
N TYR A 59 5.06 -2.18 0.84
CA TYR A 59 5.69 -3.46 1.19
C TYR A 59 5.61 -3.64 2.70
N THR A 60 5.10 -4.79 3.15
CA THR A 60 5.03 -5.14 4.56
C THR A 60 5.59 -6.54 4.81
N ALA A 61 6.27 -6.70 5.93
CA ALA A 61 6.81 -7.98 6.36
C ALA A 61 6.89 -8.01 7.88
N PRO A 62 6.82 -9.22 8.50
CA PRO A 62 7.03 -9.32 9.94
C PRO A 62 8.47 -8.97 10.31
N GLY A 63 8.68 -8.49 11.54
CA GLY A 63 10.01 -8.16 12.05
C GLY A 63 10.86 -9.39 12.31
N THR A 64 10.23 -10.52 12.62
CA THR A 64 10.84 -11.84 12.77
C THR A 64 10.00 -12.85 12.01
N PHE A 65 10.50 -14.07 11.82
CA PHE A 65 9.70 -15.11 11.19
C PHE A 65 8.51 -15.47 12.08
N ASP A 66 7.33 -15.04 11.71
CA ASP A 66 6.10 -15.24 12.49
C ASP A 66 4.89 -15.25 11.54
N MET A 67 4.31 -16.43 11.35
CA MET A 67 3.16 -16.60 10.47
C MET A 67 1.88 -15.99 11.04
N VAL A 68 1.78 -15.89 12.37
CA VAL A 68 0.65 -15.20 13.01
C VAL A 68 0.69 -13.71 12.73
N GLU A 69 1.87 -13.11 12.85
CA GLU A 69 2.05 -11.70 12.50
C GLU A 69 1.79 -11.47 11.02
N MET A 70 2.26 -12.36 10.15
CA MET A 70 1.99 -12.28 8.71
C MET A 70 0.49 -12.32 8.41
N ALA A 71 -0.27 -13.18 9.09
CA ALA A 71 -1.71 -13.23 8.94
C ALA A 71 -2.37 -11.89 9.29
N LYS A 72 -1.90 -11.24 10.35
CA LYS A 72 -2.39 -9.90 10.72
C LYS A 72 -2.06 -8.86 9.65
N LEU A 73 -0.87 -8.94 9.06
CA LEU A 73 -0.49 -8.03 7.97
C LEU A 73 -1.37 -8.22 6.74
N ILE A 74 -1.75 -9.47 6.43
CA ILE A 74 -2.68 -9.78 5.34
C ILE A 74 -4.07 -9.19 5.64
N ASP A 75 -4.57 -9.37 6.85
CA ASP A 75 -5.87 -8.82 7.25
C ASP A 75 -5.87 -7.29 7.15
N ASN A 76 -4.79 -6.64 7.59
CA ASN A 76 -4.64 -5.20 7.47
C ASN A 76 -4.61 -4.76 6.00
N ALA A 77 -3.93 -5.52 5.14
CA ALA A 77 -3.87 -5.22 3.71
C ALA A 77 -5.26 -5.31 3.08
N VAL A 78 -6.02 -6.35 3.40
CA VAL A 78 -7.39 -6.52 2.90
C VAL A 78 -8.29 -5.36 3.35
N SER A 79 -8.16 -4.93 4.59
CA SER A 79 -9.00 -3.84 5.14
C SER A 79 -8.72 -2.49 4.49
N GLN A 80 -7.54 -2.28 3.92
CA GLN A 80 -7.18 -1.05 3.21
C GLN A 80 -7.76 -1.00 1.79
N LYS A 81 -8.35 -2.07 1.32
CA LYS A 81 -9.00 -2.17 0.00
C LYS A 81 -8.11 -1.74 -1.16
N PRO A 82 -6.88 -2.29 -1.28
CA PRO A 82 -6.04 -2.01 -2.44
C PRO A 82 -6.61 -2.66 -3.70
N LYS A 83 -6.11 -2.27 -4.86
CA LYS A 83 -6.49 -2.90 -6.12
C LYS A 83 -5.94 -4.31 -6.25
N GLY A 84 -4.80 -4.61 -5.60
CA GLY A 84 -4.19 -5.93 -5.62
C GLY A 84 -3.35 -6.17 -4.38
N ILE A 85 -3.20 -7.45 -4.02
CA ILE A 85 -2.34 -7.91 -2.93
C ILE A 85 -1.42 -8.97 -3.48
N VAL A 86 -0.11 -8.81 -3.23
CA VAL A 86 0.90 -9.79 -3.60
C VAL A 86 1.37 -10.47 -2.32
N LEU A 87 1.30 -11.79 -2.29
CA LEU A 87 1.68 -12.59 -1.14
C LEU A 87 2.90 -13.45 -1.48
N SER A 88 3.82 -13.56 -0.52
CA SER A 88 4.99 -14.42 -0.63
C SER A 88 5.07 -15.34 0.60
N PRO A 89 4.29 -16.46 0.62
CA PRO A 89 4.38 -17.44 1.69
C PRO A 89 5.56 -18.40 1.48
N ILE A 90 6.09 -18.97 2.57
CA ILE A 90 7.17 -19.96 2.49
C ILE A 90 6.65 -21.29 1.96
N HIS A 91 5.57 -21.76 2.55
CA HIS A 91 4.95 -23.04 2.21
C HIS A 91 3.45 -22.86 2.11
N ILE A 92 2.92 -23.59 1.23
CA ILE A 92 1.47 -23.70 1.07
C ILE A 92 1.09 -25.16 1.25
#